data_e60c0193f41b27b8307e14fb3f5e5814
#
_entry.id   e60c0193f41b27b8307e14fb3f5e5814
#
_cell.length_a   1.000
_cell.length_b   1.000
_cell.length_c   1.000
_cell.angle_alpha   90.00
_cell.angle_beta   90.00
_cell.angle_gamma   90.00
#
_symmetry.space_group_name_H-M   'P 1'
#
loop_
_entity.id
_entity.type
_entity.pdbx_description
1 polymer ?
#
loop_
_entity_poly.entity_id
_entity_poly.type
_entity_poly.pdbx_seq_one_letter_code
_entity_poly.pdbx_strand_id
1 'polypeptide(L)'
;MKTLAIAALASVALAGAASAEPVTFRFETGQTGGTIMLAVFDSAGAYDGGQPVAAEMIRVGRGQTEVTLDLPAGDYGMKAFHDVNDDGEMNTNPFGMPTEPYAFSNNAVGNMGPANWERAKFEVSGPTTQSISIR
;
A
#
# COMPACT_ATOMS: atom_id res chain seq x y z
N MET A 1 1.42 58.85 -3.59
CA MET A 1 1.43 58.24 -3.50
C MET A 1 1.49 57.18 -3.55
N LYS A 2 1.70 56.47 -3.53
CA LYS A 2 1.76 55.55 -3.62
C LYS A 2 1.82 54.45 -3.38
N THR A 3 1.94 53.80 -3.41
CA THR A 3 2.00 52.85 -3.25
C THR A 3 2.11 51.80 -3.24
N LEU A 4 2.19 51.16 -3.23
CA LEU A 4 2.33 50.14 -3.18
C LEU A 4 2.38 49.05 -3.06
N ALA A 5 2.49 48.42 -2.99
CA ALA A 5 2.53 47.53 -2.90
C ALA A 5 2.57 46.52 -2.77
N ILE A 6 2.67 45.87 -2.71
CA ILE A 6 2.68 44.94 -2.54
C ILE A 6 2.71 43.89 -2.58
N ALA A 7 2.68 43.37 -2.57
CA ALA A 7 2.58 42.47 -2.66
C ALA A 7 2.92 41.41 -2.65
N ALA A 8 2.95 40.95 -2.84
CA ALA A 8 3.33 39.90 -2.97
C ALA A 8 3.34 38.89 -2.42
N LEU A 9 3.69 38.55 -2.23
CA LEU A 9 3.80 37.63 -1.70
C LEU A 9 3.44 36.61 -1.66
N ALA A 10 3.22 36.26 -1.53
CA ALA A 10 2.69 35.34 -1.42
C ALA A 10 3.17 34.25 -1.73
N SER A 11 2.99 33.75 -2.17
CA SER A 11 3.42 32.73 -2.63
C SER A 11 4.02 31.81 -2.00
N VAL A 12 4.62 31.86 -1.61
CA VAL A 12 5.26 31.04 -1.03
C VAL A 12 4.78 29.95 -0.62
N ALA A 13 4.00 29.89 -0.31
CA ALA A 13 3.55 28.87 0.30
C ALA A 13 3.74 27.65 -0.19
N LEU A 14 3.69 27.41 -1.20
CA LEU A 14 3.70 26.22 -1.59
C LEU A 14 4.78 25.52 -1.44
N ALA A 15 5.62 25.97 -1.20
CA ALA A 15 6.69 25.29 -1.27
C ALA A 15 6.77 24.09 -0.59
N GLY A 16 6.61 23.80 0.30
CA GLY A 16 6.92 22.61 0.94
C GLY A 16 5.91 21.59 0.89
N ALA A 17 4.81 21.84 0.35
CA ALA A 17 3.77 20.86 0.38
C ALA A 17 4.08 19.74 -0.60
N ALA A 18 4.25 18.57 -0.12
CA ALA A 18 4.40 17.41 -0.97
C ALA A 18 3.04 17.10 -1.58
N SER A 19 2.99 16.97 -2.87
CA SER A 19 1.78 16.54 -3.54
C SER A 19 1.57 15.07 -3.29
N ALA A 20 0.38 14.66 -2.98
CA ALA A 20 0.04 13.26 -2.92
C ALA A 20 -0.16 12.75 -4.33
N GLU A 21 0.34 11.55 -4.59
CA GLU A 21 0.24 10.93 -5.89
C GLU A 21 -0.72 9.73 -5.80
N PRO A 22 -1.52 9.48 -6.83
CA PRO A 22 -2.39 8.32 -6.81
C PRO A 22 -1.58 7.03 -6.98
N VAL A 23 -1.74 6.13 -6.03
CA VAL A 23 -1.10 4.83 -6.06
C VAL A 23 -2.20 3.79 -6.10
N THR A 24 -2.25 3.03 -7.18
CA THR A 24 -3.28 2.03 -7.38
C THR A 24 -2.70 0.65 -7.15
N PHE A 25 -3.34 -0.10 -6.27
CA PHE A 25 -3.02 -1.51 -6.07
C PHE A 25 -4.12 -2.31 -6.74
N ARG A 26 -3.73 -3.13 -7.71
CA ARG A 26 -4.66 -3.97 -8.44
C ARG A 26 -4.34 -5.42 -8.11
N PHE A 27 -5.31 -6.12 -7.56
CA PHE A 27 -5.10 -7.49 -7.11
C PHE A 27 -5.80 -8.47 -8.03
N GLU A 28 -5.06 -9.51 -8.42
CA GLU A 28 -5.63 -10.66 -9.08
C GLU A 28 -5.72 -11.75 -8.04
N THR A 29 -6.92 -12.22 -7.75
CA THR A 29 -7.13 -13.21 -6.71
C THR A 29 -7.37 -14.59 -7.33
N GLY A 30 -6.99 -15.62 -6.61
CA GLY A 30 -7.31 -16.99 -7.03
C GLY A 30 -8.66 -17.45 -6.55
N GLN A 31 -9.28 -16.70 -5.65
CA GLN A 31 -10.57 -17.06 -5.08
C GLN A 31 -11.48 -15.84 -5.10
N THR A 32 -12.79 -16.09 -5.15
CA THR A 32 -13.78 -15.01 -5.08
C THR A 32 -14.31 -14.90 -3.67
N GLY A 33 -14.90 -13.76 -3.36
CA GLY A 33 -15.46 -13.52 -2.04
C GLY A 33 -14.40 -13.10 -1.04
N GLY A 34 -14.83 -12.81 0.17
CA GLY A 34 -13.95 -12.36 1.20
C GLY A 34 -13.46 -10.93 1.01
N THR A 35 -12.40 -10.59 1.68
CA THR A 35 -11.87 -9.22 1.72
C THR A 35 -10.36 -9.25 1.61
N ILE A 36 -9.79 -8.37 0.80
CA ILE A 36 -8.35 -8.16 0.81
C ILE A 36 -8.08 -7.07 1.84
N MET A 37 -7.18 -7.36 2.76
CA MET A 37 -6.72 -6.39 3.74
C MET A 37 -5.30 -6.02 3.39
N LEU A 38 -5.05 -4.73 3.17
CA LEU A 38 -3.72 -4.28 2.81
C LEU A 38 -3.24 -3.17 3.74
N ALA A 39 -1.94 -3.11 3.90
CA ALA A 39 -1.28 -2.09 4.70
C ALA A 39 -0.08 -1.58 3.94
N VAL A 40 0.12 -0.26 3.98
CA VAL A 40 1.23 0.40 3.28
C VAL A 40 2.15 1.01 4.33
N PHE A 41 3.44 0.83 4.13
CA PHE A 41 4.48 1.26 5.08
C PHE A 41 5.44 2.20 4.37
N ASP A 42 5.93 3.20 5.07
CA ASP A 42 6.79 4.23 4.47
C ASP A 42 8.26 4.11 4.86
N SER A 43 8.64 3.05 5.54
CA SER A 43 10.05 2.84 5.92
C SER A 43 10.28 1.37 6.26
N ALA A 44 11.53 0.97 6.24
CA ALA A 44 11.91 -0.39 6.63
C ALA A 44 11.49 -0.67 8.07
N GLY A 45 11.69 0.30 8.96
CA GLY A 45 11.32 0.10 10.36
C GLY A 45 9.83 -0.07 10.56
N ALA A 46 9.02 0.72 9.85
CA ALA A 46 7.57 0.60 9.92
C ALA A 46 7.10 -0.72 9.32
N TYR A 47 7.70 -1.12 8.21
CA TYR A 47 7.38 -2.37 7.53
C TYR A 47 7.67 -3.57 8.45
N ASP A 48 8.84 -3.58 9.05
CA ASP A 48 9.21 -4.67 9.95
C ASP A 48 8.44 -4.63 11.27
N GLY A 49 8.10 -3.44 11.72
CA GLY A 49 7.40 -3.27 12.99
C GLY A 49 5.88 -3.28 12.90
N GLY A 50 5.34 -3.39 11.70
CA GLY A 50 3.89 -3.46 11.53
C GLY A 50 3.18 -2.15 11.83
N GLN A 51 3.78 -1.01 11.47
CA GLN A 51 3.20 0.31 11.72
C GLN A 51 2.87 1.01 10.40
N PRO A 52 1.73 0.72 9.80
CA PRO A 52 1.41 1.26 8.48
C PRO A 52 1.05 2.73 8.52
N VAL A 53 1.32 3.43 7.38
CA VAL A 53 0.86 4.79 7.19
C VAL A 53 -0.51 4.82 6.55
N ALA A 54 -0.95 3.71 5.95
CA ALA A 54 -2.27 3.60 5.35
C ALA A 54 -2.69 2.14 5.37
N ALA A 55 -3.97 1.91 5.48
CA ALA A 55 -4.53 0.57 5.44
C ALA A 55 -5.91 0.63 4.79
N GLU A 56 -6.26 -0.40 4.04
CA GLU A 56 -7.54 -0.47 3.35
C GLU A 56 -8.08 -1.89 3.36
N MET A 57 -9.39 -1.99 3.26
CA MET A 57 -10.08 -3.28 3.14
C MET A 57 -10.90 -3.21 1.86
N ILE A 58 -10.75 -4.22 1.00
CA ILE A 58 -11.41 -4.24 -0.29
C ILE A 58 -12.20 -5.53 -0.43
N ARG A 59 -13.49 -5.40 -0.69
CA ARG A 59 -14.32 -6.60 -0.93
C ARG A 59 -13.98 -7.19 -2.28
N VAL A 60 -13.74 -8.49 -2.30
CA VAL A 60 -13.39 -9.18 -3.53
C VAL A 60 -14.68 -9.60 -4.24
N GLY A 61 -14.82 -9.17 -5.48
CA GLY A 61 -16.00 -9.52 -6.26
C GLY A 61 -15.71 -10.66 -7.21
N ARG A 62 -15.21 -10.35 -8.38
CA ARG A 62 -15.07 -11.33 -9.45
C ARG A 62 -13.63 -11.68 -9.76
N GLY A 63 -12.78 -11.75 -8.76
CA GLY A 63 -11.40 -12.16 -8.97
C GLY A 63 -10.44 -11.03 -9.23
N GLN A 64 -10.92 -9.85 -9.57
CA GLN A 64 -10.11 -8.66 -9.69
C GLN A 64 -10.65 -7.58 -8.82
N THR A 65 -9.77 -6.87 -8.14
CA THR A 65 -10.19 -5.76 -7.30
C THR A 65 -9.03 -4.77 -7.21
N GLU A 66 -9.36 -3.50 -7.05
CA GLU A 66 -8.32 -2.49 -6.95
C GLU A 66 -8.73 -1.36 -6.02
N VAL A 67 -7.74 -0.68 -5.51
CA VAL A 67 -7.93 0.50 -4.67
C VAL A 67 -6.86 1.51 -5.03
N THR A 68 -7.22 2.78 -4.98
CA THR A 68 -6.27 3.87 -5.20
C THR A 68 -6.15 4.68 -3.92
N LEU A 69 -4.92 4.87 -3.48
CA LEU A 69 -4.60 5.68 -2.31
C LEU A 69 -3.76 6.87 -2.77
N ASP A 70 -3.89 7.99 -2.06
CA ASP A 70 -3.03 9.13 -2.32
C ASP A 70 -1.88 9.11 -1.34
N LEU A 71 -0.66 9.00 -1.85
CA LEU A 71 0.54 8.92 -1.03
C LEU A 71 1.56 9.96 -1.48
N PRO A 72 2.18 10.67 -0.54
CA PRO A 72 3.27 11.59 -0.91
C PRO A 72 4.41 10.85 -1.59
N ALA A 73 5.20 11.56 -2.38
CA ALA A 73 6.37 10.95 -3.02
C ALA A 73 7.29 10.34 -1.97
N GLY A 74 7.84 9.20 -2.26
CA GLY A 74 8.71 8.49 -1.34
C GLY A 74 8.74 7.00 -1.64
N ASP A 75 9.39 6.25 -0.75
CA ASP A 75 9.49 4.81 -0.86
C ASP A 75 8.47 4.15 0.06
N TYR A 76 7.82 3.11 -0.44
CA TYR A 76 6.77 2.41 0.29
C TYR A 76 6.89 0.91 0.08
N GLY A 77 6.35 0.16 1.02
CA GLY A 77 6.16 -1.27 0.86
C GLY A 77 4.72 -1.61 1.25
N MET A 78 4.15 -2.61 0.63
CA MET A 78 2.77 -3.01 0.88
C MET A 78 2.73 -4.48 1.27
N LYS A 79 1.92 -4.79 2.27
CA LYS A 79 1.60 -6.17 2.65
C LYS A 79 0.09 -6.34 2.53
N ALA A 80 -0.34 -7.48 2.02
CA ALA A 80 -1.76 -7.76 1.88
C ALA A 80 -2.04 -9.23 2.10
N PHE A 81 -3.24 -9.53 2.54
CA PHE A 81 -3.72 -10.90 2.53
C PHE A 81 -5.19 -10.93 2.13
N HIS A 82 -5.61 -12.06 1.59
CA HIS A 82 -6.98 -12.27 1.18
C HIS A 82 -7.68 -13.07 2.29
N ASP A 83 -8.48 -12.35 3.07
CA ASP A 83 -9.26 -12.93 4.16
C ASP A 83 -10.48 -13.58 3.53
N VAL A 84 -10.32 -14.81 3.13
CA VAL A 84 -11.33 -15.52 2.32
C VAL A 84 -12.59 -15.79 3.12
N ASN A 85 -12.46 -16.05 4.41
CA ASN A 85 -13.61 -16.36 5.27
C ASN A 85 -14.14 -15.17 6.04
N ASP A 86 -13.60 -13.97 5.80
CA ASP A 86 -14.05 -12.73 6.45
C ASP A 86 -14.02 -12.77 7.97
N ASP A 87 -13.04 -13.46 8.55
CA ASP A 87 -12.93 -13.49 10.01
C ASP A 87 -12.04 -12.37 10.58
N GLY A 88 -11.47 -11.55 9.71
CA GLY A 88 -10.66 -10.42 10.12
C GLY A 88 -9.23 -10.76 10.49
N GLU A 89 -8.83 -12.02 10.37
CA GLU A 89 -7.51 -12.45 10.77
C GLU A 89 -6.87 -13.32 9.71
N MET A 90 -5.54 -13.26 9.61
CA MET A 90 -4.83 -14.19 8.74
C MET A 90 -4.75 -15.54 9.45
N ASN A 91 -5.44 -16.52 8.90
CA ASN A 91 -5.45 -17.86 9.47
C ASN A 91 -4.13 -18.57 9.20
N THR A 92 -3.70 -19.36 10.16
CA THR A 92 -2.46 -20.12 10.04
C THR A 92 -2.72 -21.57 10.42
N ASN A 93 -1.83 -22.46 9.95
CA ASN A 93 -1.90 -23.86 10.31
C ASN A 93 -1.15 -24.05 11.66
N PRO A 94 -1.17 -25.28 12.24
CA PRO A 94 -0.51 -25.50 13.52
C PRO A 94 0.99 -25.21 13.52
N PHE A 95 1.62 -25.12 12.36
CA PHE A 95 3.03 -24.79 12.26
C PHE A 95 3.28 -23.30 12.07
N GLY A 96 2.23 -22.47 12.16
CA GLY A 96 2.36 -21.03 12.01
C GLY A 96 2.40 -20.54 10.57
N MET A 97 2.17 -21.41 9.59
CA MET A 97 2.17 -21.01 8.19
C MET A 97 0.81 -20.44 7.79
N PRO A 98 0.79 -19.35 7.04
CA PRO A 98 -0.49 -18.79 6.59
C PRO A 98 -1.27 -19.79 5.74
N THR A 99 -2.56 -19.89 5.98
CA THR A 99 -3.45 -20.73 5.18
C THR A 99 -4.27 -19.92 4.21
N GLU A 100 -4.25 -18.58 4.32
CA GLU A 100 -4.92 -17.70 3.38
C GLU A 100 -3.90 -17.05 2.46
N PRO A 101 -4.28 -16.70 1.22
CA PRO A 101 -3.33 -16.08 0.30
C PRO A 101 -2.81 -14.75 0.83
N TYR A 102 -1.55 -14.47 0.56
CA TYR A 102 -0.94 -13.20 0.94
C TYR A 102 -0.01 -12.74 -0.18
N ALA A 103 0.33 -11.46 -0.16
CA ALA A 103 1.19 -10.89 -1.18
C ALA A 103 1.88 -9.63 -0.68
N PHE A 104 2.91 -9.25 -1.40
CA PHE A 104 3.68 -8.05 -1.10
C PHE A 104 3.82 -7.24 -2.38
N SER A 105 4.11 -5.94 -2.23
CA SER A 105 4.37 -5.10 -3.39
C SER A 105 5.50 -5.69 -4.23
N ASN A 106 5.53 -5.36 -5.50
CA ASN A 106 6.46 -5.90 -6.49
C ASN A 106 6.28 -7.42 -6.70
N ASN A 107 5.21 -8.01 -6.20
CA ASN A 107 5.03 -9.46 -6.16
C ASN A 107 6.23 -10.13 -5.48
N ALA A 108 6.81 -9.47 -4.51
CA ALA A 108 8.00 -9.96 -3.82
C ALA A 108 7.67 -11.23 -3.04
N VAL A 109 8.62 -12.15 -3.02
CA VAL A 109 8.44 -13.44 -2.34
C VAL A 109 9.46 -13.52 -1.23
N GLY A 110 9.01 -13.93 -0.06
CA GLY A 110 9.90 -14.14 1.07
C GLY A 110 10.58 -15.49 1.00
N ASN A 111 11.58 -15.66 1.84
CA ASN A 111 12.28 -16.93 1.99
C ASN A 111 12.05 -17.39 3.40
N MET A 112 11.14 -18.35 3.59
CA MET A 112 10.74 -18.86 4.89
C MET A 112 10.16 -17.77 5.79
N GLY A 113 9.45 -16.82 5.20
CA GLY A 113 8.83 -15.72 5.93
C GLY A 113 8.37 -14.65 4.98
N PRO A 114 7.93 -13.51 5.49
CA PRO A 114 7.50 -12.40 4.64
C PRO A 114 8.64 -11.89 3.76
N ALA A 115 8.30 -11.31 2.61
CA ALA A 115 9.27 -10.62 1.79
C ALA A 115 9.86 -9.46 2.59
N ASN A 116 11.16 -9.23 2.45
CA ASN A 116 11.81 -8.15 3.19
C ASN A 116 11.56 -6.81 2.50
N TRP A 117 11.88 -5.75 3.23
CA TRP A 117 11.68 -4.38 2.73
C TRP A 117 12.41 -4.15 1.39
N GLU A 118 13.65 -4.62 1.28
CA GLU A 118 14.42 -4.36 0.07
C GLU A 118 13.77 -4.94 -1.19
N ARG A 119 13.04 -6.01 -1.05
CA ARG A 119 12.34 -6.62 -2.18
C ARG A 119 10.97 -6.03 -2.41
N ALA A 120 10.31 -5.59 -1.35
CA ALA A 120 8.94 -5.10 -1.44
C ALA A 120 8.87 -3.60 -1.72
N LYS A 121 9.91 -2.83 -1.42
CA LYS A 121 9.83 -1.39 -1.55
C LYS A 121 9.70 -0.95 -3.01
N PHE A 122 8.92 0.10 -3.21
CA PHE A 122 8.76 0.71 -4.52
C PHE A 122 8.71 2.23 -4.35
N GLU A 123 9.11 2.94 -5.39
CA GLU A 123 9.17 4.39 -5.33
C GLU A 123 7.89 5.00 -5.88
N VAL A 124 7.38 6.01 -5.19
CA VAL A 124 6.26 6.82 -5.67
C VAL A 124 6.84 8.18 -6.02
N SER A 125 6.82 8.55 -7.29
CA SER A 125 7.28 9.85 -7.75
C SER A 125 6.29 10.45 -8.75
N GLY A 126 5.15 9.83 -8.91
CA GLY A 126 4.05 10.24 -9.77
C GLY A 126 2.99 9.16 -9.67
N PRO A 127 1.96 9.19 -10.50
CA PRO A 127 0.96 8.13 -10.48
C PRO A 127 1.62 6.77 -10.63
N THR A 128 1.27 5.85 -9.77
CA THR A 128 1.94 4.54 -9.68
C THR A 128 0.89 3.43 -9.60
N THR A 129 1.14 2.34 -10.28
CA THR A 129 0.27 1.16 -10.21
C THR A 129 1.10 -0.06 -9.88
N GLN A 130 0.64 -0.81 -8.90
CA GLN A 130 1.20 -2.11 -8.56
C GLN A 130 0.16 -3.17 -8.91
N SER A 131 0.52 -4.10 -9.80
CA SER A 131 -0.34 -5.22 -10.14
C SER A 131 0.14 -6.43 -9.34
N ILE A 132 -0.69 -6.91 -8.45
CA ILE A 132 -0.31 -7.88 -7.44
C ILE A 132 -1.11 -9.16 -7.62
N SER A 133 -0.41 -10.28 -7.67
CA SER A 133 -1.06 -11.59 -7.69
C SER A 133 -1.14 -12.11 -6.27
N ILE A 134 -2.36 -12.38 -5.80
CA ILE A 134 -2.58 -12.84 -4.44
C ILE A 134 -3.39 -14.13 -4.51
N ARG A 135 -2.70 -15.27 -4.47
CA ARG A 135 -3.30 -16.60 -4.66
C ARG A 135 -2.76 -17.59 -3.66
#